data_982ea5966faae940ca0e79950074d570
#
_entry.id   982ea5966faae940ca0e79950074d570
#
_cell.length_a   1.000
_cell.length_b   1.000
_cell.length_c   1.000
_cell.angle_alpha   90.00
_cell.angle_beta   90.00
_cell.angle_gamma   90.00
#
_symmetry.space_group_name_H-M   'P 1'
#
loop_
_entity.id
_entity.type
_entity.pdbx_description
1 polymer ?
#
loop_
_entity_poly.entity_id
_entity_poly.type
_entity_poly.pdbx_seq_one_letter_code
_entity_poly.pdbx_strand_id
1 'polypeptide(L)'
;MAGGAGSRLDMGEKPLVKVSGKPMLQYVAEAFIGAGCDILIITSHLVPMTKNWCRAMGYDTYNASGTGYVEDLFECIRETSLKGPVFSCVSDLPGITADIISEVFETYRSKGKPAFSVWVPEEYFIEAGCTPSYVEDVESCPACPVGLNIIDASMADDAQDEYRFLFRKPELAYNVNCKKDFESFLKFIERDKLGL
;
A
#
# COMPACT_ATOMS: atom_id res chain seq x y z
N MET A 1 -1.26 0.33 6.21
CA MET A 1 -2.32 -0.64 6.61
C MET A 1 -1.70 -2.03 6.72
N ALA A 2 -1.56 -2.57 7.93
CA ALA A 2 -0.86 -3.84 8.23
C ALA A 2 -1.65 -4.76 9.18
N GLY A 3 -2.97 -4.56 9.28
CA GLY A 3 -3.85 -5.25 10.25
C GLY A 3 -4.45 -6.58 9.78
N GLY A 4 -4.32 -6.95 8.50
CA GLY A 4 -4.94 -8.14 7.93
C GLY A 4 -4.17 -9.43 8.20
N ALA A 5 -4.87 -10.53 8.50
CA ALA A 5 -4.27 -11.83 8.86
C ALA A 5 -3.42 -12.49 7.74
N GLY A 6 -3.60 -12.10 6.47
CA GLY A 6 -2.75 -12.56 5.35
C GLY A 6 -2.69 -14.07 5.12
N SER A 7 -3.75 -14.81 5.45
CA SER A 7 -3.79 -16.28 5.52
C SER A 7 -3.43 -17.04 4.23
N ARG A 8 -3.51 -16.38 3.07
CA ARG A 8 -3.24 -17.02 1.76
C ARG A 8 -1.76 -17.26 1.46
N LEU A 9 -0.86 -16.57 2.15
CA LEU A 9 0.58 -16.67 1.89
C LEU A 9 1.24 -17.83 2.65
N ASP A 10 0.63 -18.29 3.75
CA ASP A 10 1.10 -19.38 4.63
C ASP A 10 2.58 -19.25 5.07
N MET A 11 3.02 -17.99 5.29
CA MET A 11 4.40 -17.64 5.69
C MET A 11 4.43 -16.79 6.98
N GLY A 12 3.41 -16.95 7.84
CA GLY A 12 3.22 -16.13 9.05
C GLY A 12 2.48 -14.83 8.75
N GLU A 13 2.68 -13.81 9.59
CA GLU A 13 2.04 -12.51 9.40
C GLU A 13 2.57 -11.83 8.13
N LYS A 14 1.70 -11.62 7.15
CA LYS A 14 2.02 -11.12 5.81
C LYS A 14 2.93 -9.89 5.80
N PRO A 15 2.73 -8.85 6.64
CA PRO A 15 3.60 -7.68 6.65
C PRO A 15 5.06 -7.98 7.00
N LEU A 16 5.33 -9.08 7.73
CA LEU A 16 6.67 -9.48 8.17
C LEU A 16 7.34 -10.49 7.24
N VAL A 17 6.68 -10.93 6.18
CA VAL A 17 7.31 -11.80 5.18
C VAL A 17 8.50 -11.09 4.55
N LYS A 18 9.66 -11.77 4.56
CA LYS A 18 10.92 -11.16 4.14
C LYS A 18 11.19 -11.36 2.66
N VAL A 19 11.44 -10.26 1.99
CA VAL A 19 11.99 -10.21 0.63
C VAL A 19 13.44 -9.76 0.74
N SER A 20 14.37 -10.55 0.23
CA SER A 20 15.82 -10.26 0.34
C SER A 20 16.28 -9.90 1.76
N GLY A 21 15.70 -10.58 2.77
CA GLY A 21 16.04 -10.40 4.18
C GLY A 21 15.31 -9.27 4.91
N LYS A 22 14.57 -8.40 4.21
CA LYS A 22 13.84 -7.26 4.76
C LYS A 22 12.32 -7.51 4.71
N PRO A 23 11.53 -7.26 5.79
CA PRO A 23 10.08 -7.37 5.80
C PRO A 23 9.42 -6.50 4.71
N MET A 24 8.32 -6.97 4.10
CA MET A 24 7.58 -6.17 3.11
C MET A 24 7.10 -4.83 3.67
N LEU A 25 6.59 -4.82 4.89
CA LEU A 25 6.18 -3.59 5.58
C LEU A 25 7.33 -2.58 5.68
N GLN A 26 8.57 -3.03 5.86
CA GLN A 26 9.71 -2.14 5.96
C GLN A 26 10.04 -1.45 4.64
N TYR A 27 9.85 -2.12 3.48
CA TYR A 27 9.98 -1.46 2.17
C TYR A 27 9.00 -0.32 2.04
N VAL A 28 7.74 -0.55 2.39
CA VAL A 28 6.68 0.48 2.33
C VAL A 28 7.00 1.63 3.30
N ALA A 29 7.35 1.32 4.55
CA ALA A 29 7.66 2.34 5.56
C ALA A 29 8.84 3.23 5.14
N GLU A 30 9.94 2.62 4.67
CA GLU A 30 11.13 3.35 4.21
C GLU A 30 10.84 4.23 3.00
N ALA A 31 9.97 3.79 2.07
CA ALA A 31 9.58 4.59 0.92
C ALA A 31 8.83 5.87 1.36
N PHE A 32 7.89 5.77 2.29
CA PHE A 32 7.17 6.94 2.83
C PHE A 32 8.09 7.87 3.62
N ILE A 33 8.95 7.33 4.48
CA ILE A 33 9.95 8.13 5.22
C ILE A 33 10.89 8.83 4.24
N GLY A 34 11.36 8.14 3.21
CA GLY A 34 12.22 8.71 2.16
C GLY A 34 11.55 9.82 1.36
N ALA A 35 10.22 9.78 1.21
CA ALA A 35 9.42 10.85 0.61
C ALA A 35 9.12 12.01 1.59
N GLY A 36 9.63 11.97 2.82
CA GLY A 36 9.42 13.01 3.84
C GLY A 36 8.07 12.93 4.53
N CYS A 37 7.38 11.79 4.50
CA CYS A 37 6.13 11.59 5.19
C CYS A 37 6.34 11.09 6.63
N ASP A 38 5.54 11.62 7.57
CA ASP A 38 5.34 10.96 8.86
C ASP A 38 4.48 9.72 8.64
N ILE A 39 4.78 8.62 9.34
CA ILE A 39 4.06 7.37 9.19
C ILE A 39 3.41 6.90 10.48
N LEU A 40 2.21 6.36 10.34
CA LEU A 40 1.47 5.65 11.39
C LEU A 40 1.06 4.28 10.85
N ILE A 41 1.54 3.21 11.49
CA ILE A 41 1.23 1.84 11.04
C ILE A 41 -0.02 1.35 11.75
N ILE A 42 -1.08 1.11 10.98
CA ILE A 42 -2.32 0.55 11.49
C ILE A 42 -2.19 -0.98 11.55
N THR A 43 -2.20 -1.50 12.76
CA THR A 43 -2.20 -2.93 13.08
C THR A 43 -3.55 -3.35 13.68
N SER A 44 -3.76 -4.64 13.93
CA SER A 44 -4.92 -5.15 14.64
C SER A 44 -4.53 -6.28 15.61
N HIS A 45 -5.51 -6.82 16.33
CA HIS A 45 -5.31 -8.00 17.18
C HIS A 45 -4.94 -9.26 16.38
N LEU A 46 -5.16 -9.28 15.06
CA LEU A 46 -4.84 -10.40 14.16
C LEU A 46 -3.34 -10.52 13.85
N VAL A 47 -2.54 -9.48 14.12
CA VAL A 47 -1.12 -9.39 13.74
C VAL A 47 -0.21 -8.97 14.91
N PRO A 48 -0.19 -9.73 16.01
CA PRO A 48 0.56 -9.36 17.21
C PRO A 48 2.08 -9.29 16.99
N MET A 49 2.63 -10.13 16.12
CA MET A 49 4.07 -10.10 15.81
C MET A 49 4.45 -8.86 15.01
N THR A 50 3.61 -8.44 14.04
CA THR A 50 3.80 -7.20 13.29
C THR A 50 3.80 -5.99 14.22
N LYS A 51 2.84 -5.92 15.15
CA LYS A 51 2.76 -4.87 16.17
C LYS A 51 4.04 -4.81 17.03
N ASN A 52 4.52 -5.96 17.50
CA ASN A 52 5.73 -6.03 18.30
C ASN A 52 6.97 -5.64 17.49
N TRP A 53 7.05 -6.06 16.24
CA TRP A 53 8.14 -5.69 15.35
C TRP A 53 8.15 -4.17 15.09
N CYS A 54 6.99 -3.55 14.81
CA CYS A 54 6.89 -2.10 14.61
C CYS A 54 7.43 -1.34 15.84
N ARG A 55 7.04 -1.77 17.06
CA ARG A 55 7.53 -1.16 18.30
C ARG A 55 9.05 -1.30 18.45
N ALA A 56 9.61 -2.46 18.14
CA ALA A 56 11.04 -2.70 18.19
C ALA A 56 11.83 -1.84 17.19
N MET A 57 11.21 -1.52 16.05
CA MET A 57 11.77 -0.64 15.03
C MET A 57 11.55 0.86 15.30
N GLY A 58 10.80 1.21 16.36
CA GLY A 58 10.50 2.59 16.72
C GLY A 58 9.43 3.25 15.86
N TYR A 59 8.59 2.46 15.17
CA TYR A 59 7.47 2.99 14.39
C TYR A 59 6.26 3.26 15.29
N ASP A 60 5.59 4.38 15.04
CA ASP A 60 4.29 4.67 15.65
C ASP A 60 3.24 3.70 15.12
N THR A 61 2.41 3.20 16.04
CA THR A 61 1.38 2.21 15.69
C THR A 61 0.02 2.60 16.26
N TYR A 62 -1.03 2.42 15.45
CA TYR A 62 -2.42 2.41 15.88
C TYR A 62 -2.94 0.98 15.87
N ASN A 63 -3.67 0.56 16.92
CA ASN A 63 -4.23 -0.80 17.02
C ASN A 63 -5.73 -0.74 16.76
N ALA A 64 -6.11 -0.94 15.51
CA ALA A 64 -7.50 -0.93 15.08
C ALA A 64 -8.27 -2.18 15.51
N SER A 65 -9.58 -2.12 15.38
CA SER A 65 -10.51 -3.21 15.74
C SER A 65 -10.34 -4.47 14.87
N GLY A 66 -9.76 -4.35 13.65
CA GLY A 66 -9.54 -5.47 12.72
C GLY A 66 -10.82 -5.91 12.01
N THR A 67 -11.74 -4.99 11.78
CA THR A 67 -13.05 -5.24 11.16
C THR A 67 -13.02 -5.11 9.63
N GLY A 68 -12.01 -4.44 9.09
CA GLY A 68 -11.84 -4.27 7.64
C GLY A 68 -10.85 -3.15 7.31
N TYR A 69 -10.40 -3.11 6.05
CA TYR A 69 -9.44 -2.10 5.61
C TYR A 69 -9.97 -0.67 5.75
N VAL A 70 -11.20 -0.45 5.29
CA VAL A 70 -11.84 0.87 5.29
C VAL A 70 -12.23 1.26 6.71
N GLU A 71 -12.83 0.35 7.44
CA GLU A 71 -13.27 0.53 8.81
C GLU A 71 -12.10 0.88 9.73
N ASP A 72 -11.01 0.12 9.67
CA ASP A 72 -9.80 0.32 10.48
C ASP A 72 -9.10 1.65 10.13
N LEU A 73 -9.12 2.05 8.85
CA LEU A 73 -8.56 3.34 8.41
C LEU A 73 -9.35 4.52 9.00
N PHE A 74 -10.68 4.50 8.85
CA PHE A 74 -11.52 5.58 9.37
C PHE A 74 -11.61 5.60 10.89
N GLU A 75 -11.54 4.44 11.56
CA GLU A 75 -11.37 4.34 13.02
C GLU A 75 -10.10 5.09 13.45
N CYS A 76 -8.96 4.78 12.81
CA CYS A 76 -7.69 5.44 13.10
C CYS A 76 -7.76 6.96 12.88
N ILE A 77 -8.32 7.42 11.77
CA ILE A 77 -8.44 8.85 11.45
C ILE A 77 -9.24 9.59 12.53
N ARG A 78 -10.37 9.04 12.97
CA ARG A 78 -11.22 9.64 14.00
C ARG A 78 -10.51 9.69 15.36
N GLU A 79 -9.94 8.58 15.79
CA GLU A 79 -9.29 8.45 17.10
C GLU A 79 -8.02 9.30 17.22
N THR A 80 -7.28 9.45 16.12
CA THR A 80 -6.06 10.28 16.09
C THR A 80 -6.31 11.73 15.69
N SER A 81 -7.54 12.08 15.32
CA SER A 81 -7.94 13.41 14.89
C SER A 81 -7.10 13.96 13.72
N LEU A 82 -6.66 13.09 12.81
CA LEU A 82 -5.94 13.47 11.60
C LEU A 82 -6.77 14.43 10.74
N LYS A 83 -6.10 15.34 10.05
CA LYS A 83 -6.72 16.37 9.19
C LYS A 83 -5.93 16.52 7.88
N GLY A 84 -6.64 16.95 6.84
CA GLY A 84 -6.08 17.18 5.52
C GLY A 84 -5.73 15.87 4.79
N PRO A 85 -4.90 15.94 3.75
CA PRO A 85 -4.58 14.78 2.94
C PRO A 85 -3.73 13.75 3.71
N VAL A 86 -4.22 12.51 3.70
CA VAL A 86 -3.57 11.36 4.33
C VAL A 86 -3.40 10.26 3.29
N PHE A 87 -2.18 9.77 3.12
CA PHE A 87 -1.93 8.55 2.37
C PHE A 87 -2.44 7.34 3.14
N SER A 88 -3.07 6.42 2.40
CA SER A 88 -3.39 5.09 2.85
C SER A 88 -2.73 4.10 1.92
N CYS A 89 -1.87 3.23 2.45
CA CYS A 89 -1.14 2.24 1.67
C CYS A 89 -1.20 0.86 2.31
N VAL A 90 -1.34 -0.18 1.49
CA VAL A 90 -1.23 -1.57 1.92
C VAL A 90 0.23 -1.92 2.24
N SER A 91 0.47 -2.89 3.13
CA SER A 91 1.82 -3.29 3.56
C SER A 91 2.50 -4.32 2.65
N ASP A 92 1.81 -4.77 1.63
CA ASP A 92 2.20 -5.84 0.70
C ASP A 92 2.52 -5.34 -0.71
N LEU A 93 2.91 -4.06 -0.81
CA LEU A 93 3.33 -3.37 -2.04
C LEU A 93 4.83 -3.02 -1.97
N PRO A 94 5.73 -4.02 -1.90
CA PRO A 94 7.16 -3.78 -1.66
C PRO A 94 7.91 -3.14 -2.84
N GLY A 95 7.29 -3.00 -4.01
CA GLY A 95 7.82 -2.26 -5.16
C GLY A 95 7.68 -0.75 -5.08
N ILE A 96 7.01 -0.22 -4.03
CA ILE A 96 6.84 1.22 -3.86
C ILE A 96 8.17 1.91 -3.51
N THR A 97 8.39 3.11 -4.05
CA THR A 97 9.59 3.93 -3.80
C THR A 97 9.22 5.35 -3.35
N ALA A 98 10.18 6.08 -2.78
CA ALA A 98 9.99 7.48 -2.41
C ALA A 98 9.63 8.37 -3.62
N ASP A 99 10.22 8.12 -4.77
CA ASP A 99 9.94 8.86 -6.00
C ASP A 99 8.49 8.64 -6.47
N ILE A 100 8.00 7.38 -6.40
CA ILE A 100 6.60 7.04 -6.69
C ILE A 100 5.65 7.82 -5.78
N ILE A 101 5.91 7.85 -4.47
CA ILE A 101 5.08 8.57 -3.50
C ILE A 101 5.08 10.07 -3.81
N SER A 102 6.23 10.64 -4.09
CA SER A 102 6.37 12.06 -4.45
C SER A 102 5.59 12.40 -5.74
N GLU A 103 5.71 11.59 -6.78
CA GLU A 103 4.99 11.77 -8.05
C GLU A 103 3.46 11.65 -7.87
N VAL A 104 3.01 10.69 -7.06
CA VAL A 104 1.59 10.53 -6.69
C VAL A 104 1.09 11.77 -5.96
N PHE A 105 1.83 12.29 -4.99
CA PHE A 105 1.43 13.46 -4.23
C PHE A 105 1.37 14.73 -5.08
N GLU A 106 2.34 14.97 -5.95
CA GLU A 106 2.32 16.10 -6.88
C GLU A 106 1.14 16.01 -7.85
N THR A 107 0.84 14.80 -8.35
CA THR A 107 -0.33 14.59 -9.21
C THR A 107 -1.63 14.86 -8.45
N TYR A 108 -1.77 14.33 -7.23
CA TYR A 108 -2.91 14.59 -6.35
C TYR A 108 -3.16 16.09 -6.19
N ARG A 109 -2.14 16.85 -5.82
CA ARG A 109 -2.23 18.31 -5.64
C ARG A 109 -2.73 19.02 -6.90
N SER A 110 -2.34 18.56 -8.07
CA SER A 110 -2.75 19.15 -9.34
C SER A 110 -4.21 18.91 -9.70
N LYS A 111 -4.83 17.86 -9.15
CA LYS A 111 -6.21 17.46 -9.50
C LYS A 111 -7.29 18.13 -8.64
N GLY A 112 -6.93 18.60 -7.45
CA GLY A 112 -7.85 19.33 -6.57
C GLY A 112 -9.06 18.51 -6.10
N LYS A 113 -8.92 17.18 -6.01
CA LYS A 113 -9.95 16.26 -5.53
C LYS A 113 -9.62 15.80 -4.11
N PRO A 114 -10.62 15.62 -3.22
CA PRO A 114 -10.38 15.18 -1.85
C PRO A 114 -9.92 13.73 -1.75
N ALA A 115 -10.33 12.87 -2.69
CA ALA A 115 -9.89 11.48 -2.74
C ALA A 115 -9.13 11.19 -4.04
N PHE A 116 -8.17 10.26 -3.95
CA PHE A 116 -7.29 9.89 -5.04
C PHE A 116 -6.87 8.43 -4.89
N SER A 117 -7.01 7.64 -5.93
CA SER A 117 -6.55 6.24 -5.94
C SER A 117 -5.59 5.98 -7.10
N VAL A 118 -4.59 5.16 -6.84
CA VAL A 118 -3.59 4.76 -7.82
C VAL A 118 -3.98 3.44 -8.46
N TRP A 119 -4.04 3.45 -9.78
CA TRP A 119 -4.37 2.32 -10.64
C TRP A 119 -3.25 2.09 -11.63
N VAL A 120 -2.92 0.83 -11.89
CA VAL A 120 -1.95 0.48 -12.93
C VAL A 120 -2.60 -0.39 -13.99
N PRO A 121 -2.13 -0.33 -15.25
CA PRO A 121 -2.64 -1.17 -16.32
C PRO A 121 -2.64 -2.65 -15.96
N GLU A 122 -3.72 -3.38 -16.28
CA GLU A 122 -3.84 -4.82 -16.04
C GLU A 122 -2.69 -5.61 -16.69
N GLU A 123 -2.23 -5.15 -17.87
CA GLU A 123 -1.09 -5.77 -18.57
C GLU A 123 0.14 -5.93 -17.68
N TYR A 124 0.42 -5.00 -16.78
CA TYR A 124 1.57 -5.09 -15.87
C TYR A 124 1.43 -6.22 -14.85
N PHE A 125 0.20 -6.50 -14.38
CA PHE A 125 -0.04 -7.68 -13.52
C PHE A 125 0.16 -8.98 -14.30
N ILE A 126 -0.30 -9.04 -15.54
CA ILE A 126 -0.13 -10.21 -16.42
C ILE A 126 1.35 -10.46 -16.69
N GLU A 127 2.11 -9.42 -17.05
CA GLU A 127 3.56 -9.50 -17.30
C GLU A 127 4.34 -9.87 -16.04
N ALA A 128 3.96 -9.32 -14.88
CA ALA A 128 4.52 -9.69 -13.58
C ALA A 128 4.18 -11.12 -13.15
N GLY A 129 3.20 -11.76 -13.80
CA GLY A 129 2.66 -13.05 -13.39
C GLY A 129 1.87 -12.99 -12.08
N CYS A 130 1.43 -11.81 -11.68
CA CYS A 130 0.60 -11.56 -10.51
C CYS A 130 -0.90 -11.59 -10.87
N THR A 131 -1.74 -11.77 -9.87
CA THR A 131 -3.19 -11.78 -10.06
C THR A 131 -3.80 -10.53 -9.43
N PRO A 132 -4.45 -9.65 -10.23
CA PRO A 132 -5.12 -8.47 -9.68
C PRO A 132 -6.34 -8.87 -8.83
N SER A 133 -6.71 -8.02 -7.88
CA SER A 133 -7.90 -8.22 -7.05
C SER A 133 -9.18 -8.04 -7.86
N TYR A 134 -9.22 -7.04 -8.71
CA TYR A 134 -10.28 -6.76 -9.69
C TYR A 134 -9.76 -5.79 -10.75
N VAL A 135 -10.51 -5.66 -11.85
CA VAL A 135 -10.17 -4.82 -12.99
C VAL A 135 -11.34 -3.89 -13.29
N GLU A 136 -11.06 -2.62 -13.54
CA GLU A 136 -12.01 -1.63 -14.02
C GLU A 136 -11.39 -0.79 -15.14
N ASP A 137 -12.21 -0.15 -15.95
CA ASP A 137 -11.74 0.81 -16.95
C ASP A 137 -11.39 2.15 -16.29
N VAL A 138 -10.13 2.56 -16.43
CA VAL A 138 -9.64 3.89 -16.05
C VAL A 138 -9.03 4.55 -17.28
N GLU A 139 -9.59 5.69 -17.71
CA GLU A 139 -9.16 6.40 -18.91
C GLU A 139 -9.12 5.51 -20.18
N SER A 140 -10.14 4.63 -20.33
CA SER A 140 -10.25 3.64 -21.42
C SER A 140 -9.15 2.57 -21.45
N CYS A 141 -8.54 2.30 -20.29
CA CYS A 141 -7.55 1.26 -20.09
C CYS A 141 -8.02 0.32 -18.99
N PRO A 142 -8.06 -1.01 -19.21
CA PRO A 142 -8.25 -1.97 -18.13
C PRO A 142 -7.15 -1.80 -17.09
N ALA A 143 -7.52 -1.50 -15.86
CA ALA A 143 -6.59 -1.17 -14.81
C ALA A 143 -7.00 -1.79 -13.46
N CYS A 144 -6.02 -1.93 -12.57
CA CYS A 144 -6.19 -2.54 -11.27
C CYS A 144 -5.71 -1.57 -10.18
N PRO A 145 -6.43 -1.45 -9.06
CA PRO A 145 -5.99 -0.62 -7.95
C PRO A 145 -4.85 -1.31 -7.21
N VAL A 146 -3.85 -0.53 -6.80
CA VAL A 146 -2.65 -1.06 -6.13
C VAL A 146 -2.69 -0.93 -4.61
N GLY A 147 -3.76 -0.36 -4.05
CA GLY A 147 -3.89 -0.15 -2.61
C GLY A 147 -3.04 1.01 -2.08
N LEU A 148 -2.72 1.98 -2.94
CA LEU A 148 -2.13 3.27 -2.61
C LEU A 148 -3.16 4.36 -2.90
N ASN A 149 -3.62 5.06 -1.87
CA ASN A 149 -4.67 6.07 -1.98
C ASN A 149 -4.31 7.31 -1.17
N ILE A 150 -4.96 8.44 -1.48
CA ILE A 150 -4.98 9.64 -0.65
C ILE A 150 -6.44 9.98 -0.38
N ILE A 151 -6.75 10.35 0.84
CA ILE A 151 -8.07 10.84 1.26
C ILE A 151 -7.89 12.11 2.10
N ASP A 152 -8.88 12.98 2.08
CA ASP A 152 -8.93 14.10 3.03
C ASP A 152 -9.51 13.60 4.36
N ALA A 153 -8.66 13.48 5.37
CA ALA A 153 -9.07 13.07 6.71
C ALA A 153 -10.04 14.02 7.38
N SER A 154 -10.11 15.29 6.94
CA SER A 154 -11.09 16.25 7.44
C SER A 154 -12.52 15.94 6.99
N MET A 155 -12.67 15.11 5.95
CA MET A 155 -13.94 14.67 5.36
C MET A 155 -14.21 13.17 5.62
N ALA A 156 -13.69 12.62 6.71
CA ALA A 156 -13.75 11.18 7.00
C ALA A 156 -15.17 10.60 7.10
N ASP A 157 -16.16 11.44 7.41
CA ASP A 157 -17.57 11.03 7.56
C ASP A 157 -18.42 11.35 6.32
N ASP A 158 -17.83 11.96 5.28
CA ASP A 158 -18.50 12.37 4.05
C ASP A 158 -18.05 11.55 2.85
N ALA A 159 -18.89 11.45 1.83
CA ALA A 159 -18.49 10.90 0.54
C ALA A 159 -17.50 11.85 -0.15
N GLN A 160 -16.37 11.33 -0.57
CA GLN A 160 -15.32 12.12 -1.21
C GLN A 160 -15.31 11.88 -2.72
N ASP A 161 -15.24 12.95 -3.49
CA ASP A 161 -15.10 12.89 -4.95
C ASP A 161 -13.67 12.42 -5.30
N GLU A 162 -13.58 11.25 -5.94
CA GLU A 162 -12.34 10.55 -6.20
C GLU A 162 -11.78 10.85 -7.60
N TYR A 163 -10.47 11.05 -7.70
CA TYR A 163 -9.73 10.96 -8.95
C TYR A 163 -8.99 9.62 -9.02
N ARG A 164 -9.24 8.85 -10.07
CA ARG A 164 -8.55 7.59 -10.36
C ARG A 164 -7.36 7.87 -11.26
N PHE A 165 -6.16 7.70 -10.74
CA PHE A 165 -4.90 7.98 -11.45
C PHE A 165 -4.36 6.72 -12.10
N LEU A 166 -4.41 6.68 -13.44
CA LEU A 166 -3.77 5.62 -14.23
C LEU A 166 -2.25 5.86 -14.26
N PHE A 167 -1.53 5.11 -13.45
CA PHE A 167 -0.10 5.26 -13.23
C PHE A 167 0.68 4.14 -13.91
N ARG A 168 1.56 4.50 -14.85
CA ARG A 168 2.30 3.52 -15.66
C ARG A 168 3.64 3.16 -15.00
N LYS A 169 3.56 2.53 -13.83
CA LYS A 169 4.71 2.05 -13.03
C LYS A 169 4.56 0.54 -12.80
N PRO A 170 5.25 -0.30 -13.61
CA PRO A 170 5.08 -1.76 -13.54
C PRO A 170 5.50 -2.34 -12.19
N GLU A 171 6.41 -1.70 -11.43
CA GLU A 171 6.81 -2.10 -10.08
C GLU A 171 5.66 -2.14 -9.08
N LEU A 172 4.58 -1.39 -9.30
CA LEU A 172 3.38 -1.39 -8.46
C LEU A 172 2.42 -2.55 -8.75
N ALA A 173 2.65 -3.32 -9.80
CA ALA A 173 1.88 -4.55 -10.07
C ALA A 173 2.26 -5.72 -9.13
N TYR A 174 3.39 -5.60 -8.41
CA TYR A 174 3.83 -6.62 -7.44
C TYR A 174 3.17 -6.45 -6.08
N ASN A 175 1.83 -6.59 -6.05
CA ASN A 175 1.07 -6.69 -4.81
C ASN A 175 1.09 -8.15 -4.34
N VAL A 176 1.87 -8.45 -3.29
CA VAL A 176 2.17 -9.83 -2.87
C VAL A 176 1.02 -10.40 -2.04
N ASN A 177 0.09 -11.11 -2.67
CA ASN A 177 -1.07 -11.73 -2.03
C ASN A 177 -0.95 -13.23 -1.81
N CYS A 178 -0.10 -13.90 -2.62
CA CYS A 178 0.10 -15.34 -2.56
C CYS A 178 1.57 -15.68 -2.84
N LYS A 179 1.92 -16.97 -2.71
CA LYS A 179 3.28 -17.46 -2.92
C LYS A 179 3.78 -17.19 -4.35
N LYS A 180 2.90 -17.29 -5.35
CA LYS A 180 3.25 -16.99 -6.74
C LYS A 180 3.67 -15.52 -6.92
N ASP A 181 2.90 -14.58 -6.34
CA ASP A 181 3.22 -13.14 -6.41
C ASP A 181 4.57 -12.87 -5.73
N PHE A 182 4.82 -13.52 -4.59
CA PHE A 182 6.08 -13.43 -3.86
C PHE A 182 7.28 -13.90 -4.72
N GLU A 183 7.16 -15.04 -5.37
CA GLU A 183 8.20 -15.58 -6.27
C GLU A 183 8.44 -14.66 -7.48
N SER A 184 7.39 -14.06 -8.03
CA SER A 184 7.46 -13.08 -9.11
C SER A 184 8.21 -11.82 -8.69
N PHE A 185 7.91 -11.31 -7.49
CA PHE A 185 8.60 -10.14 -6.96
C PHE A 185 10.09 -10.40 -6.67
N LEU A 186 10.44 -11.58 -6.17
CA LEU A 186 11.86 -11.96 -6.00
C LEU A 186 12.62 -11.92 -7.31
N LYS A 187 12.05 -12.45 -8.40
CA LYS A 187 12.65 -12.42 -9.74
C LYS A 187 12.80 -10.99 -10.26
N PHE A 188 11.82 -10.13 -9.99
CA PHE A 188 11.89 -8.71 -10.36
C PHE A 188 13.09 -8.01 -9.69
N ILE A 189 13.25 -8.15 -8.37
CA ILE A 189 14.38 -7.55 -7.64
C ILE A 189 15.74 -8.10 -8.12
N GLU A 190 15.82 -9.37 -8.46
CA GLU A 190 17.04 -9.95 -8.97
C GLU A 190 17.44 -9.38 -10.34
N ARG A 191 16.48 -9.15 -11.23
CA ARG A 191 16.71 -8.49 -12.53
C ARG A 191 17.13 -7.04 -12.37
N ASP A 192 16.44 -6.29 -11.50
CA ASP A 192 16.76 -4.88 -11.23
C ASP A 192 18.19 -4.71 -10.70
N LYS A 193 18.64 -5.61 -9.80
CA LYS A 193 20.03 -5.64 -9.31
C LYS A 193 21.07 -5.94 -10.40
N LEU A 194 20.67 -6.65 -11.45
CA LEU A 194 21.53 -7.02 -12.59
C LEU A 194 21.47 -5.98 -13.71
N GLY A 195 20.59 -4.97 -13.61
CA GLY A 195 20.38 -3.94 -14.65
C GLY A 195 19.77 -4.50 -15.94
N LEU A 196 18.97 -5.59 -15.84
CA LEU A 196 18.36 -6.32 -16.96
C LEU A 196 16.89 -5.96 -17.11
#